data_7ed558f5fd7a679b1bb3c89af1b9d68d
#
_entry.id   7ed558f5fd7a679b1bb3c89af1b9d68d
#
_cell.length_a   1.000
_cell.length_b   1.000
_cell.length_c   1.000
_cell.angle_alpha   90.00
_cell.angle_beta   90.00
_cell.angle_gamma   90.00
#
_symmetry.space_group_name_H-M   'P 1'
#
loop_
_entity.id
_entity.type
_entity.pdbx_description
1 polymer ?
#
loop_
_entity_poly.entity_id
_entity_poly.type
_entity_poly.pdbx_seq_one_letter_code
_entity_poly.pdbx_strand_id
1 'polypeptide(L)' 'SDPVSREFDAVSNEFIGQTKPALQTINKGVRDQMKATFEAAMETGRKVYYHFEGQPAQSVINKLNEYSQRYNVKV' A
#
# COMPACT_ATOMS: atom_id res chain seq x y z
N SER A 1 -5.40 10.41 18.22
CA SER A 1 -5.63 9.68 16.98
C SER A 1 -4.31 9.35 16.29
N ASP A 2 -4.34 8.34 15.46
CA ASP A 2 -3.17 7.89 14.73
C ASP A 2 -2.81 8.91 13.64
N PRO A 3 -1.59 9.48 13.62
CA PRO A 3 -1.22 10.50 12.64
C PRO A 3 -1.26 10.02 11.20
N VAL A 4 -1.14 8.71 10.94
CA VAL A 4 -1.19 8.18 9.57
C VAL A 4 -2.61 8.04 9.05
N SER A 5 -3.65 8.15 9.90
CA SER A 5 -5.03 7.93 9.49
C SER A 5 -5.53 8.93 8.44
N ARG A 6 -4.91 10.11 8.34
CA ARG A 6 -5.29 11.13 7.37
C ARG A 6 -4.91 10.79 5.93
N GLU A 7 -3.88 9.97 5.76
CA GLU A 7 -3.26 9.71 4.45
C GLU A 7 -3.70 8.39 3.84
N PHE A 8 -4.36 7.56 4.62
CA PHE A 8 -4.69 6.20 4.21
C PHE A 8 -6.16 5.91 4.41
N ASP A 9 -6.73 5.10 3.51
CA ASP A 9 -8.16 4.81 3.50
C ASP A 9 -8.63 4.04 4.73
N ALA A 10 -7.77 3.20 5.28
CA ALA A 10 -8.08 2.43 6.49
C ALA A 10 -6.82 2.24 7.31
N VAL A 11 -6.92 2.43 8.62
CA VAL A 11 -5.80 2.22 9.53
C VAL A 11 -6.33 1.43 10.73
N SER A 12 -5.66 0.33 11.04
CA SER A 12 -5.90 -0.43 12.27
C SER A 12 -4.57 -0.60 13.00
N ASN A 13 -4.59 -1.27 14.15
CA ASN A 13 -3.35 -1.56 14.87
C ASN A 13 -2.42 -2.47 14.06
N GLU A 14 -2.96 -3.30 13.17
CA GLU A 14 -2.20 -4.28 12.41
C GLU A 14 -1.90 -3.85 10.99
N PHE A 15 -2.77 -3.01 10.38
CA PHE A 15 -2.71 -2.72 8.95
C PHE A 15 -2.82 -1.24 8.64
N ILE A 16 -2.13 -0.84 7.57
CA ILE A 16 -2.44 0.37 6.82
C ILE A 16 -3.00 -0.10 5.49
N GLY A 17 -4.21 0.36 5.15
CA GLY A 17 -4.94 -0.12 3.98
C GLY A 17 -5.25 0.96 2.98
N GLN A 18 -5.31 0.56 1.72
CA GLN A 18 -5.72 1.37 0.58
C GLN A 18 -6.77 0.64 -0.21
N THR A 19 -7.83 1.35 -0.61
CA THR A 19 -8.83 0.85 -1.55
C THR A 19 -8.64 1.58 -2.86
N LYS A 20 -8.49 0.85 -3.94
CA LYS A 20 -8.18 1.41 -5.26
C LYS A 20 -9.07 0.80 -6.32
N PRO A 21 -9.35 1.54 -7.43
CA PRO A 21 -9.91 0.90 -8.62
C PRO A 21 -8.93 -0.11 -9.20
N ALA A 22 -9.37 -0.86 -10.21
CA ALA A 22 -8.51 -1.84 -10.86
C ALA A 22 -7.42 -1.14 -11.68
N LEU A 23 -6.32 -0.79 -11.04
CA LEU A 23 -5.20 -0.09 -11.68
C LEU A 23 -4.58 -0.97 -12.77
N GLN A 24 -4.39 -0.39 -13.95
CA GLN A 24 -3.81 -1.09 -15.10
C GLN A 24 -2.38 -0.63 -15.41
N THR A 25 -1.99 0.51 -14.88
CA THR A 25 -0.64 1.07 -15.07
C THR A 25 -0.12 1.62 -13.76
N ILE A 26 1.20 1.79 -13.70
CA ILE A 26 1.86 2.39 -12.55
C ILE A 26 2.58 3.65 -13.05
N ASN A 27 2.13 4.81 -12.56
CA ASN A 27 2.79 6.07 -12.82
C ASN A 27 3.54 6.51 -11.56
N LYS A 28 4.18 7.70 -11.63
CA LYS A 28 4.94 8.23 -10.51
C LYS A 28 4.08 8.43 -9.26
N GLY A 29 2.85 8.94 -9.43
CA GLY A 29 1.96 9.17 -8.31
C GLY A 29 1.57 7.87 -7.61
N VAL A 30 1.30 6.83 -8.37
CA VAL A 30 0.97 5.51 -7.81
C VAL A 30 2.18 4.94 -7.07
N ARG A 31 3.38 5.03 -7.66
CA ARG A 31 4.60 4.55 -7.00
C ARG A 31 4.87 5.30 -5.71
N ASP A 32 4.74 6.63 -5.74
CA ASP A 32 4.99 7.45 -4.55
C ASP A 32 4.01 7.12 -3.43
N GLN A 33 2.73 6.90 -3.76
CA GLN A 33 1.73 6.50 -2.77
C GLN A 33 2.02 5.11 -2.21
N MET A 34 2.40 4.17 -3.05
CA MET A 34 2.77 2.83 -2.59
C MET A 34 3.95 2.89 -1.62
N LYS A 35 5.01 3.61 -1.99
CA LYS A 35 6.18 3.74 -1.13
C LYS A 35 5.82 4.38 0.20
N ALA A 36 5.03 5.45 0.18
CA ALA A 36 4.61 6.12 1.41
C ALA A 36 3.81 5.17 2.32
N THR A 37 2.97 4.33 1.72
CA THR A 37 2.18 3.34 2.46
C THR A 37 3.08 2.31 3.14
N PHE A 38 4.05 1.77 2.41
CA PHE A 38 4.98 0.79 2.97
C PHE A 38 5.91 1.41 4.02
N GLU A 39 6.37 2.65 3.78
CA GLU A 39 7.22 3.34 4.76
C GLU A 39 6.46 3.59 6.06
N ALA A 40 5.21 4.04 5.98
CA ALA A 40 4.40 4.27 7.17
C ALA A 40 4.14 2.96 7.92
N ALA A 41 3.88 1.88 7.20
CA ALA A 41 3.70 0.56 7.81
C ALA A 41 4.97 0.09 8.50
N MET A 42 6.11 0.24 7.84
CA MET A 42 7.41 -0.14 8.40
C MET A 42 7.70 0.63 9.68
N GLU A 43 7.50 1.95 9.67
CA GLU A 43 7.80 2.81 10.81
C GLU A 43 6.88 2.56 12.00
N THR A 44 5.67 2.07 11.76
CA THR A 44 4.67 1.86 12.81
C THR A 44 4.47 0.39 13.17
N GLY A 45 5.26 -0.52 12.57
CA GLY A 45 5.16 -1.95 12.84
C GLY A 45 3.89 -2.59 12.30
N ARG A 46 3.31 -2.02 11.26
CA ARG A 46 2.08 -2.52 10.64
C ARG A 46 2.36 -3.28 9.36
N LYS A 47 1.36 -4.02 8.91
CA LYS A 47 1.32 -4.65 7.58
C LYS A 47 0.58 -3.73 6.62
N VAL A 48 0.70 -4.00 5.33
CA VAL A 48 -0.01 -3.25 4.29
C VAL A 48 -1.14 -4.12 3.74
N TYR A 49 -2.28 -3.50 3.48
CA TYR A 49 -3.43 -4.16 2.86
C TYR A 49 -3.90 -3.32 1.68
N TYR A 50 -4.02 -3.94 0.51
CA TYR A 50 -4.60 -3.32 -0.67
C TYR A 50 -5.84 -4.07 -1.11
N HIS A 51 -6.92 -3.32 -1.31
CA HIS A 51 -8.16 -3.86 -1.89
C HIS A 51 -8.38 -3.17 -3.24
N PHE A 52 -8.57 -3.98 -4.27
CA PHE A 52 -8.89 -3.48 -5.61
C PHE A 52 -10.33 -3.81 -5.95
N GLU A 53 -11.05 -2.86 -6.56
CA GLU A 53 -12.44 -3.02 -6.96
C GLU A 53 -12.57 -3.73 -8.32
N GLY A 54 -11.65 -4.59 -8.65
CA GLY A 54 -11.56 -5.35 -9.88
C GLY A 54 -10.18 -5.95 -9.97
N GLN A 55 -9.86 -6.57 -11.11
CA GLN A 55 -8.57 -7.21 -11.30
C GLN A 55 -7.53 -6.18 -11.74
N PRO A 56 -6.53 -5.84 -10.93
CA PRO A 56 -5.46 -4.95 -11.36
C PRO A 56 -4.52 -5.67 -12.33
N ALA A 57 -3.73 -4.90 -13.07
CA ALA A 57 -2.71 -5.48 -13.93
C ALA A 57 -1.66 -6.21 -13.10
N GLN A 58 -1.06 -7.24 -13.69
CA GLN A 58 -0.02 -8.01 -13.00
C GLN A 58 1.16 -7.14 -12.56
N SER A 59 1.48 -6.09 -13.34
CA SER A 59 2.54 -5.14 -12.99
C SER A 59 2.28 -4.44 -11.65
N VAL A 60 1.01 -4.20 -11.32
CA VAL A 60 0.63 -3.59 -10.04
C VAL A 60 0.92 -4.56 -8.90
N ILE A 61 0.50 -5.81 -9.06
CA ILE A 61 0.75 -6.86 -8.07
C ILE A 61 2.26 -7.06 -7.88
N ASN A 62 3.01 -7.11 -8.98
CA ASN A 62 4.47 -7.28 -8.93
C ASN A 62 5.14 -6.13 -8.18
N LYS A 63 4.67 -4.90 -8.38
CA LYS A 63 5.23 -3.73 -7.71
C LYS A 63 4.95 -3.77 -6.20
N LEU A 64 3.75 -4.18 -5.81
CA LEU A 64 3.43 -4.33 -4.39
C LEU A 64 4.33 -5.37 -3.73
N ASN A 65 4.56 -6.50 -4.40
CA ASN A 65 5.46 -7.53 -3.89
C ASN A 65 6.91 -7.04 -3.83
N GLU A 66 7.35 -6.26 -4.81
CA GLU A 66 8.67 -5.65 -4.80
C GLU A 66 8.87 -4.76 -3.58
N TYR A 67 7.89 -3.89 -3.28
CA TYR A 67 7.98 -3.01 -2.12
C TYR A 67 7.85 -3.78 -0.81
N SER A 68 7.03 -4.84 -0.78
CA SER A 68 6.95 -5.72 0.39
C SER A 68 8.34 -6.26 0.76
N GLN A 69 9.10 -6.70 -0.23
CA GLN A 69 10.46 -7.20 0.00
C GLN A 69 11.42 -6.07 0.37
N ARG A 70 11.33 -4.94 -0.33
CA ARG A 70 12.23 -3.81 -0.10
C ARG A 70 12.12 -3.26 1.32
N TYR A 71 10.89 -3.11 1.82
CA TYR A 71 10.64 -2.54 3.14
C TYR A 71 10.48 -3.60 4.23
N ASN A 72 10.51 -4.86 3.87
CA ASN A 72 10.29 -5.98 4.80
C ASN A 72 8.96 -5.83 5.54
N VAL A 73 7.92 -5.54 4.79
CA VAL A 73 6.55 -5.35 5.29
C VAL A 73 5.63 -6.28 4.52
N LYS A 74 4.81 -7.03 5.23
CA LYS A 74 3.86 -7.93 4.57
C LYS A 74 2.74 -7.15 3.88
N VAL A 75 2.31 -7.64 2.73
CA VAL A 75 1.22 -7.05 1.96
C VAL A 75 0.21 -8.12 1.55
#